data_c1b59c3c764d0d64b429d8236143f435
#
_entry.id   c1b59c3c764d0d64b429d8236143f435
#
_cell.length_a   1.000
_cell.length_b   1.000
_cell.length_c   1.000
_cell.angle_alpha   90.00
_cell.angle_beta   90.00
_cell.angle_gamma   90.00
#
_symmetry.space_group_name_H-M   'P 1'
#
loop_
_entity.id
_entity.type
_entity.pdbx_description
1 polymer ?
#
loop_
_entity_poly.entity_id
_entity_poly.type
_entity_poly.pdbx_seq_one_letter_code
_entity_poly.pdbx_strand_id
1 'polypeptide(L)'
;PNGIVCREIGANYLIVLGRADIQDNLAKCINRAVQFTDVNCDTLAPLAMADAVLSDEDKSEGIVHINFGATTTSVVVYQNGYLRHVAVVPFGGKHITNDLANEACELNITPTEAELLKVQKGTPIDNLGASDVNLKMPSKPGSEPRIVSKRAMIKIINARLAEIVALCMDEVERSGSRTTLARSTIGL
;
A
#
# COMPACT_ATOMS: atom_id res chain seq x y z
N PRO A 1 4.29 4.90 -35.80
CA PRO A 1 4.34 5.31 -37.20
C PRO A 1 3.57 4.30 -38.05
N ASN A 2 2.39 4.70 -38.50
CA ASN A 2 1.55 3.85 -39.35
C ASN A 2 2.05 3.94 -40.81
N GLY A 3 2.15 2.78 -41.49
CA GLY A 3 2.47 2.73 -42.92
C GLY A 3 3.96 2.57 -43.27
N ILE A 4 4.84 2.30 -42.32
CA ILE A 4 6.25 1.97 -42.61
C ILE A 4 6.36 0.48 -42.97
N VAL A 5 6.90 0.20 -44.14
CA VAL A 5 7.23 -1.18 -44.54
C VAL A 5 8.50 -1.62 -43.82
N CYS A 6 8.41 -2.65 -42.99
CA CYS A 6 9.55 -3.20 -42.27
C CYS A 6 9.64 -4.72 -42.50
N ARG A 7 10.84 -5.26 -42.38
CA ARG A 7 11.10 -6.72 -42.48
C ARG A 7 10.95 -7.43 -41.15
N GLU A 8 11.05 -6.69 -40.04
CA GLU A 8 11.00 -7.23 -38.70
C GLU A 8 10.36 -6.22 -37.75
N ILE A 9 9.48 -6.69 -36.87
CA ILE A 9 8.83 -5.90 -35.83
C ILE A 9 9.13 -6.57 -34.50
N GLY A 10 9.75 -5.82 -33.57
CA GLY A 10 9.94 -6.24 -32.17
C GLY A 10 9.00 -5.47 -31.26
N ALA A 11 8.40 -6.16 -30.28
CA ALA A 11 7.58 -5.54 -29.25
C ALA A 11 7.91 -6.16 -27.88
N ASN A 12 7.96 -5.32 -26.85
CA ASN A 12 8.11 -5.75 -25.47
C ASN A 12 6.75 -5.72 -24.79
N TYR A 13 6.40 -6.80 -24.11
CA TYR A 13 5.15 -6.93 -23.38
C TYR A 13 5.41 -7.20 -21.90
N LEU A 14 4.64 -6.56 -21.03
CA LEU A 14 4.50 -6.96 -19.63
C LEU A 14 3.33 -7.93 -19.56
N ILE A 15 3.59 -9.19 -19.19
CA ILE A 15 2.57 -10.22 -19.06
C ILE A 15 2.28 -10.42 -17.57
N VAL A 16 1.04 -10.24 -17.18
CA VAL A 16 0.57 -10.50 -15.83
C VAL A 16 -0.25 -11.77 -15.81
N LEU A 17 0.16 -12.73 -14.99
CA LEU A 17 -0.54 -14.01 -14.83
C LEU A 17 -1.34 -13.99 -13.53
N GLY A 18 -2.62 -14.33 -13.63
CA GLY A 18 -3.53 -14.45 -12.49
C GLY A 18 -4.13 -15.86 -12.38
N ARG A 19 -4.70 -16.15 -11.22
CA ARG A 19 -5.46 -17.40 -11.01
C ARG A 19 -6.88 -17.22 -11.52
N ALA A 20 -7.28 -18.02 -12.49
CA ALA A 20 -8.62 -17.99 -13.10
C ALA A 20 -9.74 -18.26 -12.07
N ASP A 21 -9.50 -19.14 -11.09
CA ASP A 21 -10.48 -19.48 -10.05
C ASP A 21 -10.88 -18.28 -9.17
N ILE A 22 -9.96 -17.33 -8.93
CA ILE A 22 -10.25 -16.10 -8.17
C ILE A 22 -11.20 -15.20 -8.97
N GLN A 23 -10.92 -15.02 -10.26
CA GLN A 23 -11.73 -14.22 -11.18
C GLN A 23 -13.14 -14.80 -11.31
N ASP A 24 -13.25 -16.11 -11.55
CA ASP A 24 -14.53 -16.81 -11.66
C ASP A 24 -15.37 -16.72 -10.38
N ASN A 25 -14.73 -16.87 -9.21
CA ASN A 25 -15.42 -16.78 -7.93
C ASN A 25 -15.90 -15.36 -7.64
N LEU A 26 -15.11 -14.35 -7.97
CA LEU A 26 -15.51 -12.96 -7.84
C LEU A 26 -16.71 -12.62 -8.73
N ALA A 27 -16.66 -13.02 -10.01
CA ALA A 27 -17.75 -12.86 -10.95
C ALA A 27 -19.04 -13.55 -10.46
N LYS A 28 -18.94 -14.80 -9.97
CA LYS A 28 -20.08 -15.51 -9.37
C LYS A 28 -20.67 -14.81 -8.16
N CYS A 29 -19.83 -14.25 -7.27
CA CYS A 29 -20.30 -13.51 -6.10
C CYS A 29 -21.04 -12.23 -6.50
N ILE A 30 -20.51 -11.47 -7.45
CA ILE A 30 -21.13 -10.25 -7.96
C ILE A 30 -22.47 -10.56 -8.65
N ASN A 31 -22.50 -11.55 -9.54
CA ASN A 31 -23.70 -11.94 -10.26
C ASN A 31 -24.83 -12.41 -9.31
N ARG A 32 -24.49 -13.08 -8.20
CA ARG A 32 -25.46 -13.48 -7.19
C ARG A 32 -26.01 -12.27 -6.41
N ALA A 33 -25.19 -11.24 -6.16
CA ALA A 33 -25.58 -10.10 -5.36
C ALA A 33 -26.39 -9.07 -6.16
N VAL A 34 -26.09 -8.86 -7.43
CA VAL A 34 -26.58 -7.69 -8.21
C VAL A 34 -27.31 -8.10 -9.48
N GLN A 35 -27.38 -9.37 -9.83
CA GLN A 35 -28.04 -9.91 -11.05
C GLN A 35 -27.56 -9.26 -12.37
N PHE A 36 -26.33 -8.80 -12.43
CA PHE A 36 -25.69 -8.39 -13.68
C PHE A 36 -25.25 -9.62 -14.51
N THR A 37 -25.45 -9.55 -15.82
CA THR A 37 -25.16 -10.65 -16.74
C THR A 37 -23.71 -10.68 -17.22
N ASP A 38 -23.01 -9.56 -17.21
CA ASP A 38 -21.62 -9.44 -17.71
C ASP A 38 -20.74 -8.68 -16.69
N VAL A 39 -19.99 -9.42 -15.89
CA VAL A 39 -18.94 -8.85 -15.04
C VAL A 39 -17.58 -9.25 -15.62
N ASN A 40 -16.91 -8.33 -16.26
CA ASN A 40 -15.52 -8.48 -16.68
C ASN A 40 -14.61 -7.99 -15.56
N CYS A 41 -13.83 -8.92 -14.97
CA CYS A 41 -12.84 -8.61 -13.95
C CYS A 41 -11.43 -8.67 -14.55
N ASP A 42 -11.21 -7.89 -15.62
CA ASP A 42 -9.99 -7.98 -16.43
C ASP A 42 -8.86 -7.06 -15.94
N THR A 43 -9.11 -6.28 -14.89
CA THR A 43 -8.14 -5.30 -14.39
C THR A 43 -7.65 -5.67 -12.99
N LEU A 44 -6.34 -5.59 -12.78
CA LEU A 44 -5.73 -5.73 -11.46
C LEU A 44 -6.09 -4.54 -10.58
N ALA A 45 -6.43 -4.78 -9.32
CA ALA A 45 -6.76 -3.73 -8.36
C ALA A 45 -5.69 -2.62 -8.27
N PRO A 46 -4.37 -2.91 -8.21
CA PRO A 46 -3.33 -1.87 -8.23
C PRO A 46 -3.39 -0.97 -9.46
N LEU A 47 -3.70 -1.52 -10.65
CA LEU A 47 -3.80 -0.75 -11.88
C LEU A 47 -5.05 0.11 -11.90
N ALA A 48 -6.20 -0.44 -11.49
CA ALA A 48 -7.45 0.32 -11.40
C ALA A 48 -7.32 1.50 -10.41
N MET A 49 -6.63 1.31 -9.29
CA MET A 49 -6.35 2.37 -8.33
C MET A 49 -5.43 3.44 -8.93
N ALA A 50 -4.36 3.04 -9.61
CA ALA A 50 -3.45 3.97 -10.29
C ALA A 50 -4.19 4.77 -11.37
N ASP A 51 -5.04 4.12 -12.16
CA ASP A 51 -5.82 4.78 -13.22
C ASP A 51 -6.86 5.77 -12.67
N ALA A 52 -7.38 5.53 -11.48
CA ALA A 52 -8.32 6.44 -10.82
C ALA A 52 -7.66 7.73 -10.28
N VAL A 53 -6.36 7.69 -10.00
CA VAL A 53 -5.62 8.78 -9.33
C VAL A 53 -4.68 9.52 -10.27
N LEU A 54 -4.05 8.80 -11.22
CA LEU A 54 -3.01 9.33 -12.09
C LEU A 54 -3.58 9.88 -13.39
N SER A 55 -3.12 11.05 -13.79
CA SER A 55 -3.37 11.61 -15.11
C SER A 55 -2.48 10.95 -16.18
N ASP A 56 -2.83 11.13 -17.45
CA ASP A 56 -2.00 10.69 -18.58
C ASP A 56 -0.66 11.45 -18.62
N GLU A 57 -0.65 12.70 -18.16
CA GLU A 57 0.56 13.51 -18.04
C GLU A 57 1.52 12.91 -17.01
N ASP A 58 1.02 12.56 -15.80
CA ASP A 58 1.82 11.90 -14.76
C ASP A 58 2.45 10.60 -15.27
N LYS A 59 1.65 9.76 -15.99
CA LYS A 59 2.13 8.50 -16.57
C LYS A 59 3.20 8.74 -17.64
N SER A 60 3.06 9.82 -18.41
CA SER A 60 4.02 10.18 -19.46
C SER A 60 5.33 10.71 -18.93
N GLU A 61 5.30 11.53 -17.88
CA GLU A 61 6.49 12.04 -17.20
C GLU A 61 7.26 10.95 -16.43
N GLY A 62 6.56 9.90 -16.02
CA GLY A 62 7.10 8.81 -15.20
C GLY A 62 6.80 8.98 -13.72
N ILE A 63 6.10 8.00 -13.16
CA ILE A 63 5.58 8.06 -11.80
C ILE A 63 5.61 6.69 -11.12
N VAL A 64 5.84 6.71 -9.81
CA VAL A 64 5.60 5.58 -8.91
C VAL A 64 4.34 5.87 -8.11
N HIS A 65 3.35 5.00 -8.23
CA HIS A 65 2.17 4.98 -7.37
C HIS A 65 2.29 3.90 -6.33
N ILE A 66 2.28 4.29 -5.04
CA ILE A 66 2.32 3.37 -3.91
C ILE A 66 1.00 3.50 -3.16
N ASN A 67 0.25 2.40 -3.06
CA ASN A 67 -1.00 2.35 -2.31
C ASN A 67 -0.84 1.49 -1.06
N PHE A 68 -0.95 2.13 0.11
CA PHE A 68 -0.88 1.48 1.41
C PHE A 68 -2.24 0.93 1.82
N GLY A 69 -2.40 -0.38 1.71
CA GLY A 69 -3.59 -1.08 2.18
C GLY A 69 -3.49 -1.57 3.64
N ALA A 70 -4.51 -2.26 4.08
CA ALA A 70 -4.55 -2.83 5.43
C ALA A 70 -3.57 -4.00 5.60
N THR A 71 -3.50 -4.91 4.64
CA THR A 71 -2.68 -6.13 4.69
C THR A 71 -1.56 -6.15 3.66
N THR A 72 -1.68 -5.36 2.61
CA THR A 72 -0.75 -5.31 1.49
C THR A 72 -0.50 -3.87 1.06
N THR A 73 0.67 -3.63 0.49
CA THR A 73 1.02 -2.37 -0.16
C THR A 73 1.34 -2.67 -1.63
N SER A 74 0.69 -1.97 -2.56
CA SER A 74 0.96 -2.16 -3.99
C SER A 74 1.82 -1.04 -4.54
N VAL A 75 2.66 -1.42 -5.50
CA VAL A 75 3.59 -0.51 -6.21
C VAL A 75 3.32 -0.64 -7.69
N VAL A 76 3.07 0.49 -8.35
CA VAL A 76 2.87 0.57 -9.80
C VAL A 76 3.82 1.62 -10.35
N VAL A 77 4.55 1.27 -11.40
CA VAL A 77 5.55 2.16 -12.03
C VAL A 77 5.15 2.40 -13.47
N TYR A 78 4.92 3.65 -13.82
CA TYR A 78 4.74 4.11 -15.19
C TYR A 78 5.97 4.89 -15.67
N GLN A 79 6.28 4.78 -16.95
CA GLN A 79 7.34 5.55 -17.62
C GLN A 79 7.00 5.73 -19.10
N ASN A 80 7.09 6.96 -19.57
CA ASN A 80 6.75 7.32 -20.97
C ASN A 80 5.33 6.85 -21.36
N GLY A 81 4.36 6.92 -20.46
CA GLY A 81 2.98 6.48 -20.67
C GLY A 81 2.75 4.97 -20.60
N TYR A 82 3.80 4.17 -20.38
CA TYR A 82 3.69 2.71 -20.35
C TYR A 82 3.89 2.15 -18.94
N LEU A 83 3.09 1.14 -18.62
CA LEU A 83 3.29 0.35 -17.40
C LEU A 83 4.62 -0.42 -17.49
N ARG A 84 5.51 -0.19 -16.53
CA ARG A 84 6.81 -0.84 -16.44
C ARG A 84 6.86 -1.96 -15.42
N HIS A 85 6.22 -1.74 -14.29
CA HIS A 85 6.26 -2.70 -13.19
C HIS A 85 4.99 -2.60 -12.35
N VAL A 86 4.56 -3.74 -11.84
CA VAL A 86 3.52 -3.84 -10.83
C VAL A 86 3.92 -4.91 -9.82
N ALA A 87 3.85 -4.57 -8.55
CA ALA A 87 4.17 -5.49 -7.47
C ALA A 87 3.24 -5.29 -6.28
N VAL A 88 3.14 -6.32 -5.44
CA VAL A 88 2.40 -6.27 -4.19
C VAL A 88 3.30 -6.76 -3.07
N VAL A 89 3.59 -5.87 -2.15
CA VAL A 89 4.33 -6.16 -0.91
C VAL A 89 3.33 -6.69 0.12
N PRO A 90 3.57 -7.84 0.77
CA PRO A 90 2.62 -8.48 1.69
C PRO A 90 2.63 -7.84 3.09
N PHE A 91 2.77 -6.52 3.16
CA PHE A 91 2.74 -5.73 4.39
C PHE A 91 1.83 -4.52 4.21
N GLY A 92 1.17 -4.10 5.31
CA GLY A 92 0.28 -2.96 5.34
C GLY A 92 -0.03 -2.53 6.77
N GLY A 93 -1.03 -1.67 6.95
CA GLY A 93 -1.37 -1.06 8.23
C GLY A 93 -1.70 -2.03 9.37
N LYS A 94 -2.17 -3.24 9.05
CA LYS A 94 -2.43 -4.29 10.06
C LYS A 94 -1.15 -4.82 10.71
N HIS A 95 -0.03 -4.82 10.00
CA HIS A 95 1.25 -5.22 10.55
C HIS A 95 1.74 -4.23 11.60
N ILE A 96 1.52 -2.92 11.36
CA ILE A 96 1.78 -1.88 12.38
C ILE A 96 0.93 -2.14 13.64
N THR A 97 -0.35 -2.47 13.47
CA THR A 97 -1.25 -2.78 14.58
C THR A 97 -0.78 -4.00 15.37
N ASN A 98 -0.35 -5.04 14.67
CA ASN A 98 0.18 -6.24 15.30
C ASN A 98 1.48 -5.98 16.06
N ASP A 99 2.37 -5.14 15.52
CA ASP A 99 3.62 -4.76 16.20
C ASP A 99 3.34 -3.96 17.47
N LEU A 100 2.37 -3.05 17.43
CA LEU A 100 1.94 -2.30 18.61
C LEU A 100 1.32 -3.20 19.70
N ALA A 101 0.61 -4.25 19.29
CA ALA A 101 -0.02 -5.21 20.19
C ALA A 101 0.93 -6.32 20.66
N ASN A 102 2.16 -6.37 20.12
CA ASN A 102 3.12 -7.41 20.48
C ASN A 102 3.60 -7.22 21.93
N GLU A 103 3.55 -8.28 22.70
CA GLU A 103 3.99 -8.29 24.11
C GLU A 103 5.45 -7.84 24.29
N ALA A 104 6.31 -8.13 23.31
CA ALA A 104 7.72 -7.71 23.32
C ALA A 104 7.91 -6.18 23.22
N CYS A 105 6.89 -5.43 22.81
CA CYS A 105 6.96 -3.97 22.65
C CYS A 105 6.60 -3.18 23.93
N GLU A 106 6.43 -3.84 25.08
CA GLU A 106 6.17 -3.24 26.39
C GLU A 106 4.90 -2.36 26.51
N LEU A 107 4.13 -2.21 25.42
CA LEU A 107 2.90 -1.40 25.44
C LEU A 107 1.74 -2.13 26.14
N ASN A 108 1.79 -3.46 26.17
CA ASN A 108 0.81 -4.35 26.80
C ASN A 108 -0.66 -3.97 26.47
N ILE A 109 -0.94 -3.81 25.19
CA ILE A 109 -2.25 -3.41 24.66
C ILE A 109 -2.82 -4.51 23.76
N THR A 110 -4.14 -4.57 23.69
CA THR A 110 -4.84 -5.51 22.81
C THR A 110 -4.77 -5.04 21.34
N PRO A 111 -4.94 -5.92 20.33
CA PRO A 111 -4.99 -5.52 18.92
C PRO A 111 -6.05 -4.44 18.62
N THR A 112 -7.19 -4.48 19.30
CA THR A 112 -8.25 -3.47 19.15
C THR A 112 -7.80 -2.10 19.67
N GLU A 113 -7.15 -2.07 20.81
CA GLU A 113 -6.58 -0.85 21.40
C GLU A 113 -5.42 -0.31 20.54
N ALA A 114 -4.58 -1.19 20.00
CA ALA A 114 -3.50 -0.85 19.10
C ALA A 114 -4.02 -0.16 17.81
N GLU A 115 -5.08 -0.71 17.21
CA GLU A 115 -5.72 -0.10 16.04
C GLU A 115 -6.30 1.28 16.36
N LEU A 116 -6.99 1.40 17.48
CA LEU A 116 -7.55 2.67 17.93
C LEU A 116 -6.46 3.73 18.16
N LEU A 117 -5.37 3.35 18.82
CA LEU A 117 -4.20 4.22 19.03
C LEU A 117 -3.55 4.65 17.72
N LYS A 118 -3.32 3.69 16.82
CA LYS A 118 -2.75 3.95 15.51
C LYS A 118 -3.56 4.99 14.73
N VAL A 119 -4.89 4.81 14.67
CA VAL A 119 -5.78 5.70 13.90
C VAL A 119 -5.92 7.06 14.54
N GLN A 120 -6.03 7.14 15.88
CA GLN A 120 -6.30 8.40 16.56
C GLN A 120 -5.06 9.20 16.91
N LYS A 121 -3.94 8.55 17.18
CA LYS A 121 -2.73 9.16 17.75
C LYS A 121 -1.46 8.84 16.95
N GLY A 122 -1.54 7.94 15.98
CA GLY A 122 -0.41 7.57 15.15
C GLY A 122 0.07 8.75 14.32
N THR A 123 1.35 8.99 14.35
CA THR A 123 2.04 9.96 13.49
C THR A 123 3.42 9.40 13.16
N PRO A 124 3.84 9.39 11.89
CA PRO A 124 5.18 8.98 11.51
C PRO A 124 6.23 10.08 11.78
N ILE A 125 5.79 11.29 12.12
CA ILE A 125 6.70 12.41 12.35
C ILE A 125 7.04 12.46 13.85
N ASP A 126 8.26 12.09 14.17
CA ASP A 126 8.84 12.32 15.49
C ASP A 126 9.29 13.78 15.55
N ASN A 127 8.44 14.64 16.08
CA ASN A 127 8.85 15.98 16.50
C ASN A 127 9.77 15.80 17.71
N LEU A 128 11.08 15.70 17.47
CA LEU A 128 12.17 15.49 18.42
C LEU A 128 12.20 16.48 19.61
N GLY A 129 11.26 17.41 19.68
CA GLY A 129 11.09 18.39 20.76
C GLY A 129 9.86 18.15 21.64
N ALA A 130 9.00 17.18 21.33
CA ALA A 130 7.86 16.90 22.18
C ALA A 130 8.33 16.06 23.40
N SER A 131 8.19 16.61 24.60
CA SER A 131 8.28 15.89 25.87
C SER A 131 7.54 14.57 25.77
N ASP A 132 8.08 13.54 26.43
CA ASP A 132 7.52 12.19 26.50
C ASP A 132 6.07 12.25 27.00
N VAL A 133 5.13 12.37 26.06
CA VAL A 133 3.71 12.53 26.38
C VAL A 133 3.11 11.15 26.58
N ASN A 134 2.64 10.90 27.78
CA ASN A 134 1.92 9.69 28.11
C ASN A 134 0.47 9.77 27.60
N LEU A 135 0.08 8.79 26.80
CA LEU A 135 -1.28 8.65 26.28
C LEU A 135 -2.12 7.82 27.26
N LYS A 136 -3.23 8.40 27.72
CA LYS A 136 -4.20 7.65 28.50
C LYS A 136 -5.08 6.82 27.57
N MET A 137 -5.09 5.51 27.79
CA MET A 137 -5.97 4.60 27.07
C MET A 137 -7.37 4.62 27.66
N PRO A 138 -8.41 4.52 26.81
CA PRO A 138 -9.77 4.30 27.30
C PRO A 138 -9.79 2.97 28.07
N SER A 139 -10.15 3.01 29.32
CA SER A 139 -10.30 1.83 30.17
C SER A 139 -11.75 1.38 30.22
N LYS A 140 -11.97 0.08 30.45
CA LYS A 140 -13.31 -0.43 30.75
C LYS A 140 -13.83 0.23 32.04
N PRO A 141 -15.15 0.45 32.18
CA PRO A 141 -15.71 0.96 33.43
C PRO A 141 -15.22 0.13 34.63
N GLY A 142 -14.59 0.78 35.61
CA GLY A 142 -14.06 0.14 36.81
C GLY A 142 -12.58 -0.32 36.75
N SER A 143 -11.89 -0.09 35.63
CA SER A 143 -10.43 -0.34 35.49
C SER A 143 -9.64 0.96 35.56
N GLU A 144 -8.45 0.93 36.14
CA GLU A 144 -7.55 2.07 36.09
C GLU A 144 -7.11 2.38 34.64
N PRO A 145 -6.99 3.68 34.27
CA PRO A 145 -6.55 4.06 32.93
C PRO A 145 -5.09 3.60 32.72
N ARG A 146 -4.86 2.82 31.68
CA ARG A 146 -3.51 2.45 31.27
C ARG A 146 -2.81 3.62 30.60
N ILE A 147 -1.53 3.75 30.84
CA ILE A 147 -0.68 4.81 30.30
C ILE A 147 0.27 4.17 29.30
N VAL A 148 0.31 4.71 28.09
CA VAL A 148 1.17 4.24 26.99
C VAL A 148 2.09 5.38 26.58
N SER A 149 3.40 5.10 26.47
CA SER A 149 4.36 6.08 25.95
C SER A 149 4.12 6.37 24.48
N LYS A 150 3.82 7.63 24.16
CA LYS A 150 3.66 8.10 22.77
C LYS A 150 4.95 7.90 21.98
N ARG A 151 6.10 8.13 22.59
CA ARG A 151 7.41 7.95 21.97
C ARG A 151 7.68 6.51 21.57
N ALA A 152 7.38 5.55 22.46
CA ALA A 152 7.51 4.13 22.13
C ALA A 152 6.59 3.72 20.97
N MET A 153 5.35 4.18 20.98
CA MET A 153 4.39 3.96 19.88
C MET A 153 4.92 4.50 18.54
N ILE A 154 5.39 5.73 18.49
CA ILE A 154 5.94 6.36 17.28
C ILE A 154 7.15 5.59 16.77
N LYS A 155 8.03 5.15 17.64
CA LYS A 155 9.22 4.35 17.28
C LYS A 155 8.83 3.04 16.57
N ILE A 156 7.82 2.34 17.10
CA ILE A 156 7.33 1.10 16.50
C ILE A 156 6.71 1.36 15.13
N ILE A 157 5.84 2.38 15.03
CA ILE A 157 5.21 2.77 13.76
C ILE A 157 6.26 3.10 12.71
N ASN A 158 7.26 3.93 13.06
CA ASN A 158 8.31 4.34 12.14
C ASN A 158 9.18 3.17 11.68
N ALA A 159 9.51 2.24 12.58
CA ALA A 159 10.31 1.06 12.23
C ALA A 159 9.58 0.21 11.15
N ARG A 160 8.29 -0.05 11.35
CA ARG A 160 7.50 -0.82 10.38
C ARG A 160 7.27 -0.07 9.08
N LEU A 161 7.00 1.22 9.13
CA LEU A 161 6.84 2.05 7.92
C LEU A 161 8.14 2.09 7.12
N ALA A 162 9.29 2.25 7.77
CA ALA A 162 10.58 2.25 7.09
C ALA A 162 10.85 0.91 6.36
N GLU A 163 10.49 -0.21 6.99
CA GLU A 163 10.60 -1.54 6.36
C GLU A 163 9.68 -1.65 5.13
N ILE A 164 8.40 -1.26 5.25
CA ILE A 164 7.47 -1.32 4.12
C ILE A 164 7.95 -0.43 2.97
N VAL A 165 8.41 0.79 3.27
CA VAL A 165 8.94 1.71 2.26
C VAL A 165 10.18 1.14 1.60
N ALA A 166 11.10 0.54 2.37
CA ALA A 166 12.29 -0.11 1.81
C ALA A 166 11.92 -1.21 0.82
N LEU A 167 10.98 -2.10 1.17
CA LEU A 167 10.49 -3.14 0.28
C LEU A 167 9.81 -2.58 -0.99
N CYS A 168 9.06 -1.48 -0.86
CA CYS A 168 8.49 -0.80 -2.03
C CYS A 168 9.59 -0.22 -2.93
N MET A 169 10.64 0.36 -2.33
CA MET A 169 11.77 0.89 -3.10
C MET A 169 12.58 -0.19 -3.80
N ASP A 170 12.73 -1.37 -3.19
CA ASP A 170 13.34 -2.54 -3.84
C ASP A 170 12.54 -2.94 -5.10
N GLU A 171 11.20 -2.90 -5.05
CA GLU A 171 10.37 -3.16 -6.23
C GLU A 171 10.53 -2.08 -7.30
N VAL A 172 10.69 -0.82 -6.91
CA VAL A 172 10.99 0.27 -7.85
C VAL A 172 12.36 0.07 -8.50
N GLU A 173 13.36 -0.38 -7.76
CA GLU A 173 14.69 -0.70 -8.31
C GLU A 173 14.63 -1.85 -9.32
N ARG A 174 13.86 -2.90 -9.03
CA ARG A 174 13.64 -4.03 -9.94
C ARG A 174 12.98 -3.61 -11.25
N SER A 175 12.20 -2.53 -11.26
CA SER A 175 11.62 -1.99 -12.51
C SER A 175 12.67 -1.43 -13.48
N GLY A 176 13.91 -1.20 -13.02
CA GLY A 176 14.98 -0.54 -13.78
C GLY A 176 14.74 0.95 -14.04
N SER A 177 13.72 1.55 -13.43
CA SER A 177 13.26 2.91 -13.75
C SER A 177 13.74 3.98 -12.76
N ARG A 178 14.51 3.63 -11.74
CA ARG A 178 14.92 4.52 -10.62
C ARG A 178 15.56 5.84 -11.08
N THR A 179 16.36 5.81 -12.13
CA THR A 179 17.12 6.99 -12.59
C THR A 179 16.33 7.94 -13.48
N THR A 180 15.14 7.53 -13.94
CA THR A 180 14.36 8.26 -14.95
C THR A 180 13.00 8.73 -14.45
N LEU A 181 12.68 8.48 -13.17
CA LEU A 181 11.42 8.90 -12.58
C LEU A 181 11.49 10.38 -12.18
N ALA A 182 10.65 11.21 -12.79
CA ALA A 182 10.57 12.64 -12.52
C ALA A 182 9.78 12.94 -11.24
N ARG A 183 8.79 12.09 -10.90
CA ARG A 183 7.87 12.28 -9.78
C ARG A 183 7.55 10.95 -9.09
N SER A 184 7.21 11.02 -7.82
CA SER A 184 6.63 9.90 -7.07
C SER A 184 5.38 10.37 -6.33
N THR A 185 4.30 9.63 -6.48
CA THR A 185 3.04 9.87 -5.75
C THR A 185 2.78 8.71 -4.82
N ILE A 186 2.56 9.02 -3.54
CA ILE A 186 2.17 8.05 -2.52
C ILE A 186 0.67 8.23 -2.28
N GLY A 187 -0.13 7.24 -2.66
CA GLY A 187 -1.54 7.15 -2.33
C GLY A 187 -1.73 6.49 -0.96
N LEU A 188 -2.54 7.06 -0.10
CA LEU A 188 -2.94 6.55 1.20
C LEU A 188 -4.39 6.08 1.15
#